data_b72b6a2fdd7cb5a499d2e6767fb7aa71
#
_entry.id   b72b6a2fdd7cb5a499d2e6767fb7aa71
#
_cell.length_a   1.000
_cell.length_b   1.000
_cell.length_c   1.000
_cell.angle_alpha   90.00
_cell.angle_beta   90.00
_cell.angle_gamma   90.00
#
_symmetry.space_group_name_H-M   'P 1'
#
loop_
_entity.id
_entity.type
_entity.pdbx_description
1 polymer ?
#
loop_
_entity_poly.entity_id
_entity_poly.type
_entity_poly.pdbx_seq_one_letter_code
_entity_poly.pdbx_strand_id
1 'polypeptide(L)'
;MNSSLFLAYGVLLTAASGIVYLGSMASLHTPVSTKALRKQQGLKETDDDEDDLSQGVSSEGAWVFPLLGSSVLVTLFLALKYLDKDKIVLLVNGYFALAGSLVIPSVLIHLYKMGRGAHSLDAWTNQVLSCNLDLSWKGNAKTTSLIDFHMKWNRMMLYLLGVVIALMAVYLYTKHWILANVIAFCFAIQGMMLISLDTFKTGVILLGGLFLYDIFWVFGSSKFAGQSVMVHVATNFDGPIKILFPRNALEVWHDMSQHGFSSEIAFKFSLLGLGDIVVPGVFAALALAFDQHHASMKSPSLSFDRFHYRFNKPYFHACFAGYVLGLMMTMGVMHVFETGQPALLYLSPSCSLSVLLVAWCRGEWNELWSWVNPASQEPEKPVSSEAVKKQD
;
A
#
# COMPACT_ATOMS: atom_id res chain seq x y z
N MET A 1 2.97 -33.62 -7.15
CA MET A 1 3.70 -32.57 -6.42
C MET A 1 3.73 -31.22 -7.15
N ASN A 2 3.88 -31.20 -8.47
CA ASN A 2 4.00 -29.93 -9.22
C ASN A 2 2.69 -29.14 -9.37
N SER A 3 1.52 -29.79 -9.49
CA SER A 3 0.24 -29.13 -9.74
C SER A 3 -0.24 -28.23 -8.56
N SER A 4 -0.02 -28.66 -7.32
CA SER A 4 -0.37 -27.86 -6.14
C SER A 4 0.54 -26.64 -5.97
N LEU A 5 1.81 -26.73 -6.34
CA LEU A 5 2.76 -25.63 -6.32
C LEU A 5 2.41 -24.56 -7.38
N PHE A 6 2.07 -25.00 -8.61
CA PHE A 6 1.62 -24.07 -9.66
C PHE A 6 0.31 -23.38 -9.30
N LEU A 7 -0.61 -24.09 -8.62
CA LEU A 7 -1.82 -23.49 -8.06
C LEU A 7 -1.47 -22.38 -7.05
N ALA A 8 -0.52 -22.65 -6.14
CA ALA A 8 -0.09 -21.66 -5.15
C ALA A 8 0.51 -20.41 -5.80
N TYR A 9 1.35 -20.58 -6.81
CA TYR A 9 1.91 -19.46 -7.58
C TYR A 9 0.81 -18.67 -8.32
N GLY A 10 -0.15 -19.36 -8.95
CA GLY A 10 -1.28 -18.72 -9.61
C GLY A 10 -2.14 -17.90 -8.66
N VAL A 11 -2.44 -18.42 -7.46
CA VAL A 11 -3.22 -17.71 -6.45
C VAL A 11 -2.45 -16.50 -5.90
N LEU A 12 -1.16 -16.64 -5.60
CA LEU A 12 -0.34 -15.51 -5.14
C LEU A 12 -0.22 -14.43 -6.22
N LEU A 13 -0.02 -14.82 -7.48
CA LEU A 13 0.04 -13.89 -8.61
C LEU A 13 -1.28 -13.13 -8.77
N THR A 14 -2.41 -13.82 -8.75
CA THR A 14 -3.74 -13.18 -8.89
C THR A 14 -4.07 -12.28 -7.72
N ALA A 15 -3.75 -12.70 -6.48
CA ALA A 15 -3.94 -11.89 -5.28
C ALA A 15 -3.08 -10.61 -5.33
N ALA A 16 -1.80 -10.74 -5.62
CA ALA A 16 -0.89 -9.60 -5.72
C ALA A 16 -1.29 -8.62 -6.84
N SER A 17 -1.62 -9.15 -8.02
CA SER A 17 -2.10 -8.34 -9.16
C SER A 17 -3.43 -7.65 -8.83
N GLY A 18 -4.34 -8.33 -8.14
CA GLY A 18 -5.60 -7.76 -7.66
C GLY A 18 -5.38 -6.60 -6.67
N ILE A 19 -4.43 -6.76 -5.74
CA ILE A 19 -4.08 -5.69 -4.78
C ILE A 19 -3.50 -4.48 -5.52
N VAL A 20 -2.53 -4.68 -6.43
CA VAL A 20 -1.93 -3.58 -7.21
C VAL A 20 -2.99 -2.86 -8.02
N TYR A 21 -3.89 -3.60 -8.69
CA TYR A 21 -4.98 -3.00 -9.46
C TYR A 21 -5.93 -2.18 -8.60
N LEU A 22 -6.46 -2.78 -7.52
CA LEU A 22 -7.42 -2.11 -6.62
C LEU A 22 -6.78 -0.97 -5.86
N GLY A 23 -5.56 -1.14 -5.35
CA GLY A 23 -4.83 -0.11 -4.63
C GLY A 23 -4.48 1.08 -5.51
N SER A 24 -4.06 0.86 -6.77
CA SER A 24 -3.82 1.95 -7.72
C SER A 24 -5.12 2.72 -8.04
N MET A 25 -6.26 2.02 -8.20
CA MET A 25 -7.53 2.70 -8.40
C MET A 25 -7.98 3.48 -7.15
N ALA A 26 -7.73 2.93 -5.96
CA ALA A 26 -8.09 3.55 -4.69
C ALA A 26 -7.24 4.79 -4.36
N SER A 27 -6.01 4.87 -4.88
CA SER A 27 -5.10 6.00 -4.65
C SER A 27 -5.36 7.22 -5.55
N LEU A 28 -6.33 7.15 -6.48
CA LEU A 28 -6.67 8.29 -7.33
C LEU A 28 -7.27 9.45 -6.55
N HIS A 29 -6.95 10.66 -6.98
CA HIS A 29 -7.45 11.92 -6.43
C HIS A 29 -8.29 12.67 -7.47
N THR A 30 -9.11 13.62 -7.01
CA THR A 30 -9.85 14.49 -7.93
C THR A 30 -8.88 15.39 -8.71
N PRO A 31 -8.90 15.40 -10.05
CA PRO A 31 -7.99 16.21 -10.86
C PRO A 31 -8.08 17.71 -10.57
N VAL A 32 -6.93 18.40 -10.68
CA VAL A 32 -6.85 19.86 -10.44
C VAL A 32 -7.76 20.62 -11.41
N SER A 33 -7.90 20.18 -12.66
CA SER A 33 -8.82 20.74 -13.64
C SER A 33 -10.28 20.73 -13.17
N THR A 34 -10.71 19.64 -12.56
CA THR A 34 -12.07 19.51 -11.99
C THR A 34 -12.25 20.37 -10.74
N LYS A 35 -11.24 20.39 -9.83
CA LYS A 35 -11.26 21.29 -8.65
C LYS A 35 -11.38 22.76 -9.08
N ALA A 36 -10.63 23.17 -10.09
CA ALA A 36 -10.70 24.54 -10.64
C ALA A 36 -12.09 24.85 -11.23
N LEU A 37 -12.69 23.93 -11.98
CA LEU A 37 -14.05 24.09 -12.52
C LEU A 37 -15.13 24.20 -11.42
N ARG A 38 -15.04 23.38 -10.36
CA ARG A 38 -15.94 23.43 -9.18
C ARG A 38 -15.84 24.78 -8.49
N LYS A 39 -14.60 25.27 -8.27
CA LYS A 39 -14.36 26.58 -7.66
C LYS A 39 -14.93 27.73 -8.49
N GLN A 40 -14.81 27.69 -9.83
CA GLN A 40 -15.41 28.68 -10.73
C GLN A 40 -16.94 28.72 -10.66
N GLN A 41 -17.58 27.56 -10.41
CA GLN A 41 -19.03 27.46 -10.28
C GLN A 41 -19.56 27.66 -8.85
N GLY A 42 -18.69 28.00 -7.90
CA GLY A 42 -19.06 28.20 -6.49
C GLY A 42 -19.54 26.93 -5.77
N LEU A 43 -19.23 25.76 -6.33
CA LEU A 43 -19.55 24.47 -5.70
C LEU A 43 -18.54 24.17 -4.59
N LYS A 44 -19.04 23.72 -3.43
CA LYS A 44 -18.17 23.24 -2.33
C LYS A 44 -17.30 22.08 -2.78
N GLU A 45 -16.08 22.01 -2.24
CA GLU A 45 -15.27 20.81 -2.30
C GLU A 45 -16.04 19.65 -1.68
N THR A 46 -15.89 18.45 -2.25
CA THR A 46 -16.54 17.25 -1.70
C THR A 46 -15.81 16.83 -0.43
N ASP A 47 -16.54 16.36 0.60
CA ASP A 47 -15.96 15.86 1.85
C ASP A 47 -14.87 14.79 1.63
N ASP A 48 -14.94 14.06 0.50
CA ASP A 48 -13.94 13.08 0.09
C ASP A 48 -12.59 13.70 -0.34
N ASP A 49 -12.54 15.01 -0.66
CA ASP A 49 -11.31 15.74 -1.01
C ASP A 49 -10.63 16.33 0.25
N GLU A 50 -11.37 16.52 1.35
CA GLU A 50 -10.83 17.01 2.64
C GLU A 50 -10.14 15.91 3.46
N ASP A 51 -10.51 14.64 3.26
CA ASP A 51 -9.97 13.49 4.01
C ASP A 51 -8.70 12.89 3.35
N ASP A 52 -8.00 13.66 2.51
CA ASP A 52 -6.80 13.20 1.82
C ASP A 52 -5.58 13.19 2.76
N LEU A 53 -5.28 11.99 3.29
CA LEU A 53 -4.14 11.72 4.17
C LEU A 53 -2.88 11.31 3.40
N SER A 54 -2.85 11.45 2.06
CA SER A 54 -1.70 11.03 1.28
C SER A 54 -0.46 11.87 1.61
N GLN A 55 0.65 11.19 1.85
CA GLN A 55 1.95 11.81 2.09
C GLN A 55 2.74 11.82 0.79
N GLY A 56 3.07 13.03 0.31
CA GLY A 56 3.92 13.21 -0.85
C GLY A 56 5.35 12.76 -0.56
N VAL A 57 5.87 11.85 -1.39
CA VAL A 57 7.27 11.42 -1.34
C VAL A 57 8.05 12.16 -2.41
N SER A 58 8.93 13.06 -1.97
CA SER A 58 9.85 13.79 -2.83
C SER A 58 11.07 12.93 -3.20
N SER A 59 11.86 13.38 -4.17
CA SER A 59 13.09 12.71 -4.58
C SER A 59 14.10 12.56 -3.44
N GLU A 60 14.16 13.51 -2.51
CA GLU A 60 14.98 13.41 -1.29
C GLU A 60 14.44 12.34 -0.35
N GLY A 61 13.11 12.28 -0.15
CA GLY A 61 12.43 11.26 0.64
C GLY A 61 12.61 9.85 0.07
N ALA A 62 12.68 9.67 -1.25
CA ALA A 62 12.83 8.36 -1.87
C ALA A 62 14.13 7.64 -1.47
N TRP A 63 15.23 8.35 -1.25
CA TRP A 63 16.49 7.77 -0.76
C TRP A 63 16.44 7.37 0.71
N VAL A 64 15.52 7.94 1.48
CA VAL A 64 15.37 7.63 2.91
C VAL A 64 14.70 6.27 3.08
N PHE A 65 13.84 5.82 2.14
CA PHE A 65 13.13 4.53 2.25
C PHE A 65 14.07 3.31 2.39
N PRO A 66 15.10 3.11 1.54
CA PRO A 66 16.05 2.00 1.74
C PRO A 66 16.81 2.07 3.06
N LEU A 67 17.14 3.28 3.53
CA LEU A 67 17.82 3.48 4.80
C LEU A 67 16.92 3.17 5.99
N LEU A 68 15.67 3.65 5.98
CA LEU A 68 14.67 3.31 6.99
C LEU A 68 14.39 1.81 7.02
N GLY A 69 14.17 1.20 5.85
CA GLY A 69 13.97 -0.24 5.73
C GLY A 69 15.15 -1.03 6.30
N SER A 70 16.40 -0.60 6.01
CA SER A 70 17.60 -1.22 6.56
C SER A 70 17.66 -1.09 8.08
N SER A 71 17.36 0.08 8.65
CA SER A 71 17.38 0.29 10.08
C SER A 71 16.33 -0.55 10.81
N VAL A 72 15.11 -0.62 10.29
CA VAL A 72 14.02 -1.45 10.82
C VAL A 72 14.40 -2.94 10.75
N LEU A 73 14.93 -3.39 9.60
CA LEU A 73 15.33 -4.79 9.42
C LEU A 73 16.44 -5.21 10.40
N VAL A 74 17.48 -4.37 10.56
CA VAL A 74 18.56 -4.61 11.52
C VAL A 74 18.04 -4.62 12.95
N THR A 75 17.22 -3.64 13.30
CA THR A 75 16.62 -3.56 14.64
C THR A 75 15.79 -4.80 14.95
N LEU A 76 14.96 -5.24 14.02
CA LEU A 76 14.13 -6.43 14.18
C LEU A 76 14.99 -7.70 14.26
N PHE A 77 16.04 -7.81 13.43
CA PHE A 77 16.99 -8.93 13.47
C PHE A 77 17.70 -8.99 14.82
N LEU A 78 18.22 -7.87 15.34
CA LEU A 78 18.90 -7.81 16.63
C LEU A 78 17.90 -8.11 17.77
N ALA A 79 16.69 -7.59 17.69
CA ALA A 79 15.65 -7.88 18.65
C ALA A 79 15.35 -9.38 18.71
N LEU A 80 15.08 -10.03 17.56
CA LEU A 80 14.83 -11.48 17.49
C LEU A 80 16.01 -12.34 17.91
N LYS A 81 17.25 -11.81 17.82
CA LYS A 81 18.47 -12.51 18.22
C LYS A 81 18.76 -12.43 19.72
N TYR A 82 18.48 -11.28 20.35
CA TYR A 82 18.91 -10.99 21.74
C TYR A 82 17.78 -10.91 22.75
N LEU A 83 16.52 -10.74 22.32
CA LEU A 83 15.36 -10.68 23.21
C LEU A 83 14.46 -11.93 23.02
N ASP A 84 13.55 -12.11 23.97
CA ASP A 84 12.56 -13.18 23.92
C ASP A 84 11.66 -13.03 22.67
N LYS A 85 11.75 -14.02 21.78
CA LYS A 85 11.01 -14.05 20.52
C LYS A 85 9.49 -13.88 20.75
N ASP A 86 8.93 -14.56 21.75
CA ASP A 86 7.49 -14.55 22.01
C ASP A 86 6.97 -13.17 22.42
N LYS A 87 7.75 -12.42 23.20
CA LYS A 87 7.42 -11.04 23.62
C LYS A 87 7.44 -10.08 22.43
N ILE A 88 8.45 -10.21 21.54
CA ILE A 88 8.56 -9.37 20.36
C ILE A 88 7.39 -9.64 19.41
N VAL A 89 7.13 -10.91 19.13
CA VAL A 89 6.02 -11.33 18.27
C VAL A 89 4.68 -10.85 18.84
N LEU A 90 4.49 -10.94 20.16
CA LEU A 90 3.28 -10.43 20.82
C LEU A 90 3.14 -8.91 20.68
N LEU A 91 4.21 -8.15 20.91
CA LEU A 91 4.22 -6.68 20.81
C LEU A 91 3.90 -6.23 19.38
N VAL A 92 4.56 -6.84 18.40
CA VAL A 92 4.37 -6.46 16.99
C VAL A 92 3.00 -6.90 16.47
N ASN A 93 2.50 -8.08 16.85
CA ASN A 93 1.14 -8.49 16.51
C ASN A 93 0.09 -7.60 17.20
N GLY A 94 0.33 -7.14 18.43
CA GLY A 94 -0.51 -6.14 19.11
C GLY A 94 -0.56 -4.81 18.35
N TYR A 95 0.60 -4.32 17.88
CA TYR A 95 0.67 -3.14 17.02
C TYR A 95 -0.14 -3.32 15.72
N PHE A 96 0.03 -4.45 15.00
CA PHE A 96 -0.75 -4.73 13.80
C PHE A 96 -2.25 -4.90 14.08
N ALA A 97 -2.61 -5.42 15.25
CA ALA A 97 -4.02 -5.51 15.64
C ALA A 97 -4.63 -4.12 15.85
N LEU A 98 -3.94 -3.22 16.54
CA LEU A 98 -4.38 -1.83 16.72
C LEU A 98 -4.45 -1.08 15.38
N ALA A 99 -3.38 -1.12 14.59
CA ALA A 99 -3.34 -0.48 13.28
C ALA A 99 -4.42 -1.06 12.35
N GLY A 100 -4.58 -2.38 12.31
CA GLY A 100 -5.58 -3.05 11.49
C GLY A 100 -7.01 -2.70 11.89
N SER A 101 -7.27 -2.47 13.17
CA SER A 101 -8.61 -2.06 13.63
C SER A 101 -9.05 -0.70 13.05
N LEU A 102 -8.10 0.18 12.72
CA LEU A 102 -8.37 1.48 12.09
C LEU A 102 -8.34 1.41 10.56
N VAL A 103 -7.37 0.67 10.01
CA VAL A 103 -7.12 0.57 8.57
C VAL A 103 -8.21 -0.22 7.84
N ILE A 104 -8.63 -1.36 8.39
CA ILE A 104 -9.59 -2.24 7.70
C ILE A 104 -10.94 -1.56 7.46
N PRO A 105 -11.58 -0.88 8.45
CA PRO A 105 -12.83 -0.17 8.19
C PRO A 105 -12.68 0.92 7.13
N SER A 106 -11.59 1.66 7.15
CA SER A 106 -11.30 2.73 6.18
C SER A 106 -11.21 2.18 4.75
N VAL A 107 -10.43 1.11 4.56
CA VAL A 107 -10.27 0.46 3.25
C VAL A 107 -11.59 -0.14 2.75
N LEU A 108 -12.36 -0.80 3.62
CA LEU A 108 -13.64 -1.38 3.24
C LEU A 108 -14.66 -0.33 2.79
N ILE A 109 -14.74 0.80 3.49
CA ILE A 109 -15.60 1.92 3.11
C ILE A 109 -15.15 2.49 1.77
N HIS A 110 -13.84 2.67 1.57
CA HIS A 110 -13.29 3.18 0.31
C HIS A 110 -13.59 2.24 -0.87
N LEU A 111 -13.36 0.93 -0.71
CA LEU A 111 -13.68 -0.08 -1.72
C LEU A 111 -15.18 -0.14 -2.03
N TYR A 112 -16.03 0.03 -1.01
CA TYR A 112 -17.48 0.09 -1.21
C TYR A 112 -17.88 1.32 -2.04
N LYS A 113 -17.35 2.50 -1.73
CA LYS A 113 -17.55 3.74 -2.50
C LYS A 113 -17.06 3.58 -3.95
N MET A 114 -15.93 2.92 -4.15
CA MET A 114 -15.37 2.64 -5.47
C MET A 114 -16.28 1.75 -6.33
N GLY A 115 -16.93 0.76 -5.71
CA GLY A 115 -17.82 -0.18 -6.43
C GLY A 115 -19.19 0.41 -6.80
N ARG A 116 -19.76 1.28 -5.97
CA ARG A 116 -21.11 1.84 -6.14
C ARG A 116 -21.17 3.30 -6.59
N GLY A 117 -20.04 4.00 -6.56
CA GLY A 117 -19.96 5.45 -6.77
C GLY A 117 -20.19 6.25 -5.47
N ALA A 118 -19.62 7.45 -5.42
CA ALA A 118 -19.62 8.32 -4.22
C ALA A 118 -21.02 8.68 -3.70
N HIS A 119 -22.03 8.73 -4.59
CA HIS A 119 -23.40 9.12 -4.25
C HIS A 119 -24.26 8.02 -3.62
N SER A 120 -23.74 6.80 -3.46
CA SER A 120 -24.52 5.64 -3.00
C SER A 120 -24.64 5.50 -1.49
N LEU A 121 -23.92 6.31 -0.72
CA LEU A 121 -24.03 6.35 0.74
C LEU A 121 -25.15 7.34 1.10
N ASP A 122 -26.24 6.80 1.64
CA ASP A 122 -27.38 7.60 2.12
C ASP A 122 -26.94 8.62 3.17
N ALA A 123 -27.69 9.73 3.31
CA ALA A 123 -27.44 10.80 4.28
C ALA A 123 -27.30 10.27 5.74
N TRP A 124 -27.85 9.07 6.03
CA TRP A 124 -27.72 8.42 7.33
C TRP A 124 -26.31 7.86 7.60
N THR A 125 -25.64 7.31 6.57
CA THR A 125 -24.27 6.78 6.67
C THR A 125 -23.23 7.89 6.70
N ASN A 126 -23.54 9.05 6.11
CA ASN A 126 -22.68 10.23 6.05
C ASN A 126 -22.79 11.17 7.28
N GLN A 127 -23.62 10.83 8.30
CA GLN A 127 -23.61 11.60 9.55
C GLN A 127 -22.26 11.46 10.25
N VAL A 128 -21.47 12.52 10.14
CA VAL A 128 -20.13 12.62 10.74
C VAL A 128 -20.29 12.88 12.24
N LEU A 129 -19.73 12.00 13.06
CA LEU A 129 -19.52 12.22 14.49
C LEU A 129 -18.12 12.82 14.64
N SER A 130 -18.02 14.15 14.79
CA SER A 130 -16.74 14.80 15.07
C SER A 130 -16.35 14.59 16.53
N CYS A 131 -15.30 13.82 16.77
CA CYS A 131 -14.70 13.69 18.09
C CYS A 131 -13.39 14.50 18.10
N ASN A 132 -13.42 15.67 18.75
CA ASN A 132 -12.22 16.47 18.95
C ASN A 132 -11.57 16.03 20.28
N LEU A 133 -10.44 15.33 20.21
CA LEU A 133 -9.62 15.02 21.38
C LEU A 133 -8.46 16.03 21.44
N ASP A 134 -8.69 17.14 22.14
CA ASP A 134 -7.65 18.11 22.47
C ASP A 134 -6.86 17.61 23.68
N LEU A 135 -5.74 16.93 23.46
CA LEU A 135 -4.77 16.61 24.51
C LEU A 135 -3.82 17.80 24.70
N SER A 136 -4.26 18.80 25.48
CA SER A 136 -3.42 19.93 25.87
C SER A 136 -2.78 19.68 27.24
N TRP A 137 -1.46 19.61 27.29
CA TRP A 137 -0.70 19.61 28.54
C TRP A 137 -0.45 21.07 28.97
N LYS A 138 -1.05 21.47 30.11
CA LYS A 138 -0.85 22.78 30.69
C LYS A 138 0.44 22.82 31.52
N GLY A 139 1.58 23.06 30.86
CA GLY A 139 2.83 23.41 31.53
C GLY A 139 3.00 24.93 31.61
N ASN A 140 3.54 25.45 32.72
CA ASN A 140 3.75 26.88 32.95
C ASN A 140 4.45 27.53 31.73
N ALA A 141 3.81 28.56 31.18
CA ALA A 141 4.29 29.57 30.24
C ALA A 141 4.21 29.38 28.72
N LYS A 142 3.90 28.22 28.13
CA LYS A 142 3.49 28.12 26.71
C LYS A 142 2.60 26.89 26.52
N THR A 143 1.41 27.09 25.99
CA THR A 143 0.51 26.01 25.56
C THR A 143 1.10 25.44 24.27
N THR A 144 1.83 24.35 24.35
CA THR A 144 2.23 23.57 23.17
C THR A 144 1.19 22.47 23.03
N SER A 145 0.35 22.55 22.00
CA SER A 145 -0.49 21.42 21.59
C SER A 145 0.42 20.31 21.13
N LEU A 146 0.53 19.25 21.93
CA LEU A 146 1.40 18.11 21.63
C LEU A 146 0.82 17.20 20.54
N ILE A 147 -0.50 17.14 20.42
CA ILE A 147 -1.19 16.35 19.38
C ILE A 147 -2.59 16.94 19.20
N ASP A 148 -2.84 17.61 18.09
CA ASP A 148 -4.19 17.95 17.63
C ASP A 148 -4.71 16.79 16.79
N PHE A 149 -5.47 15.90 17.39
CA PHE A 149 -6.01 14.74 16.72
C PHE A 149 -7.47 14.99 16.34
N HIS A 150 -7.69 15.46 15.11
CA HIS A 150 -9.02 15.63 14.53
C HIS A 150 -9.41 14.36 13.76
N MET A 151 -10.26 13.51 14.34
CA MET A 151 -10.80 12.34 13.64
C MET A 151 -12.30 12.54 13.40
N LYS A 152 -12.67 12.59 12.13
CA LYS A 152 -14.07 12.57 11.69
C LYS A 152 -14.52 11.11 11.61
N TRP A 153 -15.41 10.68 12.48
CA TRP A 153 -15.94 9.32 12.50
C TRP A 153 -17.29 9.27 11.79
N ASN A 154 -17.42 8.41 10.81
CA ASN A 154 -18.71 8.11 10.19
C ASN A 154 -19.39 6.98 10.99
N ARG A 155 -20.73 6.99 11.12
CA ARG A 155 -21.48 5.92 11.81
C ARG A 155 -21.15 4.54 11.25
N MET A 156 -21.02 4.40 9.92
CA MET A 156 -20.62 3.15 9.28
C MET A 156 -19.24 2.69 9.74
N MET A 157 -18.29 3.63 9.92
CA MET A 157 -16.95 3.34 10.43
C MET A 157 -17.00 2.77 11.86
N LEU A 158 -17.87 3.28 12.73
CA LEU A 158 -18.03 2.77 14.10
C LEU A 158 -18.58 1.34 14.14
N TYR A 159 -19.59 1.03 13.32
CA TYR A 159 -20.08 -0.35 13.21
C TYR A 159 -19.01 -1.31 12.69
N LEU A 160 -18.32 -0.92 11.61
CA LEU A 160 -17.23 -1.72 11.07
C LEU A 160 -16.09 -1.88 12.06
N LEU A 161 -15.76 -0.83 12.83
CA LEU A 161 -14.74 -0.89 13.88
C LEU A 161 -15.07 -1.98 14.91
N GLY A 162 -16.31 -2.07 15.39
CA GLY A 162 -16.72 -3.12 16.32
C GLY A 162 -16.55 -4.53 15.74
N VAL A 163 -16.95 -4.74 14.49
CA VAL A 163 -16.79 -6.03 13.80
C VAL A 163 -15.30 -6.36 13.60
N VAL A 164 -14.51 -5.37 13.20
CA VAL A 164 -13.07 -5.56 12.95
C VAL A 164 -12.31 -5.82 14.24
N ILE A 165 -12.65 -5.18 15.36
CA ILE A 165 -12.04 -5.48 16.67
C ILE A 165 -12.29 -6.94 17.05
N ALA A 166 -13.52 -7.47 16.85
CA ALA A 166 -13.80 -8.86 17.08
C ALA A 166 -13.00 -9.80 16.16
N LEU A 167 -12.88 -9.44 14.87
CA LEU A 167 -12.07 -10.17 13.89
C LEU A 167 -10.60 -10.19 14.29
N MET A 168 -10.05 -9.04 14.76
CA MET A 168 -8.67 -8.95 15.23
C MET A 168 -8.42 -9.77 16.50
N ALA A 169 -9.37 -9.82 17.42
CA ALA A 169 -9.28 -10.69 18.59
C ALA A 169 -9.22 -12.18 18.17
N VAL A 170 -10.05 -12.60 17.22
CA VAL A 170 -10.00 -13.96 16.64
C VAL A 170 -8.66 -14.22 15.96
N TYR A 171 -8.13 -13.25 15.19
CA TYR A 171 -6.81 -13.36 14.56
C TYR A 171 -5.69 -13.54 15.59
N LEU A 172 -5.66 -12.75 16.65
CA LEU A 172 -4.63 -12.84 17.71
C LEU A 172 -4.66 -14.21 18.42
N TYR A 173 -5.87 -14.77 18.59
CA TYR A 173 -6.02 -16.07 19.22
C TYR A 173 -5.66 -17.24 18.30
N THR A 174 -6.18 -17.23 17.05
CA THR A 174 -6.04 -18.35 16.11
C THR A 174 -4.78 -18.28 15.24
N LYS A 175 -4.26 -17.08 15.00
CA LYS A 175 -3.18 -16.78 14.02
C LYS A 175 -3.43 -17.42 12.65
N HIS A 176 -4.72 -17.49 12.24
CA HIS A 176 -5.10 -18.20 11.04
C HIS A 176 -4.64 -17.45 9.79
N TRP A 177 -4.00 -18.17 8.86
CA TRP A 177 -3.38 -17.59 7.66
C TRP A 177 -4.35 -16.83 6.75
N ILE A 178 -5.63 -17.24 6.65
CA ILE A 178 -6.64 -16.52 5.86
C ILE A 178 -6.91 -15.14 6.46
N LEU A 179 -7.06 -15.03 7.79
CA LEU A 179 -7.24 -13.75 8.45
C LEU A 179 -6.01 -12.86 8.29
N ALA A 180 -4.80 -13.44 8.40
CA ALA A 180 -3.56 -12.73 8.12
C ALA A 180 -3.55 -12.15 6.71
N ASN A 181 -4.00 -12.90 5.70
CA ASN A 181 -4.08 -12.43 4.32
C ASN A 181 -5.09 -11.30 4.13
N VAL A 182 -6.26 -11.34 4.80
CA VAL A 182 -7.26 -10.25 4.75
C VAL A 182 -6.67 -8.97 5.33
N ILE A 183 -5.98 -9.08 6.46
CA ILE A 183 -5.32 -7.94 7.10
C ILE A 183 -4.21 -7.40 6.17
N ALA A 184 -3.36 -8.29 5.64
CA ALA A 184 -2.28 -7.95 4.72
C ALA A 184 -2.80 -7.24 3.45
N PHE A 185 -3.92 -7.72 2.88
CA PHE A 185 -4.60 -7.10 1.74
C PHE A 185 -5.02 -5.65 2.05
N CYS A 186 -5.67 -5.43 3.19
CA CYS A 186 -6.07 -4.08 3.60
C CYS A 186 -4.88 -3.17 3.87
N PHE A 187 -3.83 -3.67 4.53
CA PHE A 187 -2.59 -2.90 4.74
C PHE A 187 -1.90 -2.51 3.44
N ALA A 188 -1.88 -3.41 2.44
CA ALA A 188 -1.28 -3.12 1.15
C ALA A 188 -2.05 -2.02 0.40
N ILE A 189 -3.37 -2.10 0.34
CA ILE A 189 -4.20 -1.05 -0.28
C ILE A 189 -4.04 0.28 0.45
N GLN A 190 -4.11 0.28 1.80
CA GLN A 190 -3.93 1.50 2.59
C GLN A 190 -2.54 2.11 2.39
N GLY A 191 -1.49 1.28 2.33
CA GLY A 191 -0.13 1.74 2.06
C GLY A 191 -0.02 2.43 0.70
N MET A 192 -0.68 1.89 -0.34
CA MET A 192 -0.73 2.52 -1.66
C MET A 192 -1.54 3.82 -1.69
N MET A 193 -2.57 3.94 -0.86
CA MET A 193 -3.35 5.18 -0.72
C MET A 193 -2.59 6.27 0.05
N LEU A 194 -1.77 5.88 1.04
CA LEU A 194 -1.03 6.82 1.87
C LEU A 194 0.22 7.37 1.18
N ILE A 195 0.87 6.59 0.32
CA ILE A 195 2.13 6.96 -0.31
C ILE A 195 1.85 7.50 -1.71
N SER A 196 2.10 8.80 -1.90
CA SER A 196 1.96 9.47 -3.19
C SER A 196 3.34 9.92 -3.68
N LEU A 197 3.78 9.42 -4.85
CA LEU A 197 5.02 9.86 -5.48
C LEU A 197 4.81 11.19 -6.20
N ASP A 198 5.80 12.09 -6.10
CA ASP A 198 5.73 13.41 -6.72
C ASP A 198 6.04 13.38 -8.24
N THR A 199 7.05 12.59 -8.65
CA THR A 199 7.49 12.51 -10.05
C THR A 199 7.88 11.09 -10.45
N PHE A 200 7.94 10.83 -11.75
CA PHE A 200 8.48 9.56 -12.26
C PHE A 200 9.97 9.39 -11.94
N LYS A 201 10.73 10.50 -11.82
CA LYS A 201 12.12 10.45 -11.36
C LYS A 201 12.24 9.86 -9.97
N THR A 202 11.42 10.35 -9.06
CA THR A 202 11.32 9.85 -7.67
C THR A 202 10.95 8.39 -7.64
N GLY A 203 9.98 7.97 -8.46
CA GLY A 203 9.56 6.58 -8.57
C GLY A 203 10.70 5.65 -9.05
N VAL A 204 11.44 6.05 -10.08
CA VAL A 204 12.59 5.28 -10.57
C VAL A 204 13.74 5.24 -9.54
N ILE A 205 13.98 6.33 -8.83
CA ILE A 205 14.97 6.38 -7.74
C ILE A 205 14.56 5.44 -6.60
N LEU A 206 13.29 5.47 -6.20
CA LEU A 206 12.76 4.59 -5.16
C LEU A 206 12.89 3.11 -5.55
N LEU A 207 12.42 2.74 -6.74
CA LEU A 207 12.52 1.36 -7.24
C LEU A 207 13.97 0.91 -7.39
N GLY A 208 14.87 1.78 -7.90
CA GLY A 208 16.30 1.50 -8.02
C GLY A 208 17.01 1.38 -6.67
N GLY A 209 16.68 2.23 -5.72
CA GLY A 209 17.22 2.15 -4.35
C GLY A 209 16.79 0.88 -3.62
N LEU A 210 15.52 0.50 -3.74
CA LEU A 210 15.00 -0.73 -3.14
C LEU A 210 15.47 -2.00 -3.87
N PHE A 211 15.73 -1.92 -5.19
CA PHE A 211 16.41 -2.97 -5.93
C PHE A 211 17.81 -3.27 -5.34
N LEU A 212 18.62 -2.23 -5.11
CA LEU A 212 19.95 -2.39 -4.48
C LEU A 212 19.84 -2.88 -3.03
N TYR A 213 18.86 -2.36 -2.29
CA TYR A 213 18.55 -2.80 -0.93
C TYR A 213 18.27 -4.31 -0.89
N ASP A 214 17.42 -4.80 -1.79
CA ASP A 214 16.99 -6.21 -1.83
C ASP A 214 18.17 -7.14 -2.15
N ILE A 215 19.00 -6.78 -3.16
CA ILE A 215 20.24 -7.50 -3.49
C ILE A 215 21.18 -7.57 -2.27
N PHE A 216 21.37 -6.44 -1.58
CA PHE A 216 22.27 -6.37 -0.45
C PHE A 216 21.81 -7.26 0.71
N TRP A 217 20.52 -7.19 1.08
CA TRP A 217 20.01 -7.94 2.22
C TRP A 217 19.78 -9.42 1.95
N VAL A 218 19.52 -9.82 0.71
CA VAL A 218 19.39 -11.24 0.35
C VAL A 218 20.74 -11.90 0.19
N PHE A 219 21.65 -11.32 -0.59
CA PHE A 219 22.93 -11.94 -0.94
C PHE A 219 24.11 -11.42 -0.11
N GLY A 220 24.16 -10.12 0.18
CA GLY A 220 25.28 -9.48 0.88
C GLY A 220 25.30 -9.77 2.37
N SER A 221 24.14 -9.82 3.03
CA SER A 221 24.05 -9.95 4.48
C SER A 221 24.58 -11.26 5.03
N SER A 222 24.59 -12.33 4.24
CA SER A 222 25.13 -13.64 4.61
C SER A 222 26.63 -13.58 4.94
N LYS A 223 27.39 -12.67 4.32
CA LYS A 223 28.83 -12.49 4.58
C LYS A 223 29.13 -11.90 5.95
N PHE A 224 28.22 -11.10 6.51
CA PHE A 224 28.40 -10.40 7.79
C PHE A 224 27.69 -11.11 8.94
N ALA A 225 26.51 -11.65 8.72
CA ALA A 225 25.66 -12.26 9.74
C ALA A 225 25.75 -13.80 9.79
N GLY A 226 26.49 -14.42 8.87
CA GLY A 226 26.59 -15.88 8.73
C GLY A 226 25.35 -16.55 8.11
N GLN A 227 24.26 -15.79 7.96
CA GLN A 227 23.01 -16.20 7.32
C GLN A 227 22.33 -14.97 6.70
N SER A 228 21.42 -15.18 5.76
CA SER A 228 20.62 -14.07 5.21
C SER A 228 19.71 -13.48 6.28
N VAL A 229 19.95 -12.21 6.64
CA VAL A 229 19.17 -11.47 7.65
C VAL A 229 17.69 -11.42 7.25
N MET A 230 17.41 -11.14 5.98
CA MET A 230 16.05 -11.04 5.46
C MET A 230 15.31 -12.38 5.55
N VAL A 231 15.97 -13.49 5.18
CA VAL A 231 15.37 -14.83 5.29
C VAL A 231 15.12 -15.21 6.74
N HIS A 232 16.08 -14.89 7.64
CA HIS A 232 15.94 -15.17 9.06
C HIS A 232 14.74 -14.43 9.68
N VAL A 233 14.59 -13.15 9.37
CA VAL A 233 13.44 -12.35 9.84
C VAL A 233 12.14 -12.87 9.23
N ALA A 234 12.09 -13.11 7.91
CA ALA A 234 10.88 -13.55 7.22
C ALA A 234 10.35 -14.91 7.70
N THR A 235 11.25 -15.83 8.12
CA THR A 235 10.88 -17.16 8.63
C THR A 235 10.54 -17.18 10.10
N ASN A 236 11.16 -16.30 10.90
CA ASN A 236 10.96 -16.26 12.36
C ASN A 236 9.86 -15.30 12.81
N PHE A 237 9.41 -14.43 11.89
CA PHE A 237 8.38 -13.45 12.19
C PHE A 237 7.01 -13.87 11.61
N ASP A 238 6.05 -14.15 12.51
CA ASP A 238 4.66 -14.44 12.16
C ASP A 238 3.80 -13.20 12.36
N GLY A 239 3.64 -12.42 11.28
CA GLY A 239 2.84 -11.21 11.25
C GLY A 239 2.12 -11.03 9.90
N PRO A 240 1.11 -10.14 9.81
CA PRO A 240 0.33 -9.92 8.59
C PRO A 240 1.05 -8.97 7.61
N ILE A 241 2.36 -9.18 7.41
CA ILE A 241 3.23 -8.42 6.48
C ILE A 241 3.56 -9.21 5.21
N LYS A 242 2.95 -10.37 5.07
CA LYS A 242 3.16 -11.30 3.95
C LYS A 242 1.84 -11.95 3.58
N ILE A 243 1.65 -12.26 2.29
CA ILE A 243 0.54 -13.06 1.80
C ILE A 243 1.00 -14.51 1.78
N LEU A 244 0.20 -15.39 2.34
CA LEU A 244 0.49 -16.82 2.50
C LEU A 244 -0.49 -17.65 1.69
N PHE A 245 0.02 -18.67 0.99
CA PHE A 245 -0.83 -19.70 0.38
C PHE A 245 -0.19 -21.09 0.51
N PRO A 246 -0.94 -22.13 0.90
CA PRO A 246 -0.37 -23.46 1.10
C PRO A 246 0.07 -24.10 -0.23
N ARG A 247 1.34 -24.55 -0.29
CA ARG A 247 1.91 -25.24 -1.46
C ARG A 247 1.29 -26.62 -1.70
N ASN A 248 0.85 -27.26 -0.63
CA ASN A 248 0.28 -28.60 -0.62
C ASN A 248 -1.25 -28.58 -0.44
N ALA A 249 -1.93 -27.50 -0.87
CA ALA A 249 -3.37 -27.34 -0.72
C ALA A 249 -4.19 -28.52 -1.26
N LEU A 250 -3.83 -29.01 -2.43
CA LEU A 250 -4.55 -30.14 -3.05
C LEU A 250 -4.33 -31.46 -2.30
N GLU A 251 -3.13 -31.69 -1.75
CA GLU A 251 -2.82 -32.88 -0.96
C GLU A 251 -3.61 -32.85 0.36
N VAL A 252 -3.59 -31.71 1.06
CA VAL A 252 -4.35 -31.54 2.30
C VAL A 252 -5.85 -31.64 2.03
N TRP A 253 -6.35 -31.04 0.95
CA TRP A 253 -7.76 -31.15 0.57
C TRP A 253 -8.19 -32.60 0.29
N HIS A 254 -7.33 -33.35 -0.41
CA HIS A 254 -7.59 -34.76 -0.71
C HIS A 254 -7.60 -35.61 0.56
N ASP A 255 -6.64 -35.39 1.47
CA ASP A 255 -6.56 -36.08 2.74
C ASP A 255 -7.76 -35.74 3.63
N MET A 256 -8.15 -34.46 3.74
CA MET A 256 -9.35 -34.03 4.47
C MET A 256 -10.63 -34.62 3.90
N SER A 257 -10.71 -34.87 2.59
CA SER A 257 -11.87 -35.48 1.95
C SER A 257 -12.00 -36.98 2.25
N GLN A 258 -10.88 -37.65 2.56
CA GLN A 258 -10.86 -39.07 2.89
C GLN A 258 -10.94 -39.35 4.39
N HIS A 259 -10.29 -38.55 5.22
CA HIS A 259 -10.12 -38.77 6.66
C HIS A 259 -10.85 -37.73 7.55
N GLY A 260 -11.57 -36.77 6.92
CA GLY A 260 -12.26 -35.70 7.63
C GLY A 260 -11.29 -34.61 8.11
N PHE A 261 -11.74 -33.75 9.06
CA PHE A 261 -10.96 -32.60 9.59
C PHE A 261 -9.74 -33.01 10.45
N SER A 262 -9.43 -34.28 10.57
CA SER A 262 -8.33 -34.85 11.35
C SER A 262 -7.08 -35.10 10.49
N SER A 263 -6.81 -34.24 9.50
CA SER A 263 -5.62 -34.37 8.66
C SER A 263 -4.35 -34.15 9.48
N GLU A 264 -3.41 -35.11 9.43
CA GLU A 264 -2.08 -34.99 10.03
C GLU A 264 -1.08 -34.22 9.14
N ILE A 265 -1.48 -33.87 7.91
CA ILE A 265 -0.63 -33.19 6.96
C ILE A 265 -0.51 -31.70 7.29
N ALA A 266 0.65 -31.27 7.74
CA ALA A 266 0.95 -29.87 8.01
C ALA A 266 0.97 -29.04 6.71
N PHE A 267 0.39 -27.82 6.76
CA PHE A 267 0.47 -26.88 5.66
C PHE A 267 1.90 -26.38 5.44
N LYS A 268 2.36 -26.46 4.19
CA LYS A 268 3.61 -25.83 3.74
C LYS A 268 3.25 -24.58 2.94
N PHE A 269 3.67 -23.41 3.40
CA PHE A 269 3.28 -22.14 2.78
C PHE A 269 4.29 -21.62 1.76
N SER A 270 3.77 -21.08 0.64
CA SER A 270 4.46 -20.07 -0.16
C SER A 270 4.10 -18.70 0.42
N LEU A 271 5.07 -17.79 0.41
CA LEU A 271 4.89 -16.44 0.95
C LEU A 271 5.30 -15.40 -0.10
N LEU A 272 4.61 -14.26 -0.08
CA LEU A 272 4.95 -13.06 -0.85
C LEU A 272 4.92 -11.87 0.09
N GLY A 273 6.01 -11.10 0.15
CA GLY A 273 6.14 -9.92 1.00
C GLY A 273 5.22 -8.78 0.53
N LEU A 274 4.64 -8.02 1.47
CA LEU A 274 3.85 -6.84 1.13
C LEU A 274 4.68 -5.75 0.44
N GLY A 275 5.98 -5.63 0.74
CA GLY A 275 6.87 -4.68 0.08
C GLY A 275 6.96 -4.89 -1.44
N ASP A 276 6.96 -6.17 -1.87
CA ASP A 276 7.01 -6.55 -3.29
C ASP A 276 5.70 -6.25 -4.05
N ILE A 277 4.63 -5.95 -3.31
CA ILE A 277 3.32 -5.56 -3.85
C ILE A 277 3.14 -4.04 -3.79
N VAL A 278 3.36 -3.45 -2.60
CA VAL A 278 3.08 -2.04 -2.34
C VAL A 278 4.01 -1.13 -3.12
N VAL A 279 5.32 -1.42 -3.14
CA VAL A 279 6.29 -0.52 -3.78
C VAL A 279 6.09 -0.40 -5.30
N PRO A 280 6.03 -1.52 -6.06
CA PRO A 280 5.68 -1.43 -7.48
C PRO A 280 4.24 -0.92 -7.69
N GLY A 281 3.33 -1.21 -6.75
CA GLY A 281 1.96 -0.73 -6.77
C GLY A 281 1.84 0.79 -6.68
N VAL A 282 2.62 1.44 -5.83
CA VAL A 282 2.69 2.91 -5.73
C VAL A 282 3.22 3.53 -7.04
N PHE A 283 4.17 2.86 -7.71
CA PHE A 283 4.65 3.30 -9.03
C PHE A 283 3.57 3.11 -10.12
N ALA A 284 2.79 2.03 -10.06
CA ALA A 284 1.65 1.84 -10.95
C ALA A 284 0.53 2.87 -10.68
N ALA A 285 0.33 3.26 -9.42
CA ALA A 285 -0.59 4.33 -9.04
C ALA A 285 -0.18 5.70 -9.61
N LEU A 286 1.13 6.00 -9.60
CA LEU A 286 1.68 7.19 -10.26
C LEU A 286 1.40 7.19 -11.77
N ALA A 287 1.60 6.04 -12.44
CA ALA A 287 1.30 5.89 -13.86
C ALA A 287 -0.20 6.10 -14.15
N LEU A 288 -1.09 5.62 -13.26
CA LEU A 288 -2.52 5.82 -13.35
C LEU A 288 -2.93 7.29 -13.15
N ALA A 289 -2.29 7.98 -12.19
CA ALA A 289 -2.52 9.41 -11.95
C ALA A 289 -2.11 10.27 -13.16
N PHE A 290 -1.03 9.89 -13.84
CA PHE A 290 -0.60 10.53 -15.09
C PHE A 290 -1.62 10.32 -16.22
N ASP A 291 -2.12 9.09 -16.41
CA ASP A 291 -3.17 8.80 -17.37
C ASP A 291 -4.47 9.59 -17.07
N GLN A 292 -4.83 9.72 -15.78
CA GLN A 292 -5.97 10.54 -15.34
C GLN A 292 -5.75 12.03 -15.65
N HIS A 293 -4.56 12.55 -15.41
CA HIS A 293 -4.19 13.92 -15.74
C HIS A 293 -4.39 14.20 -17.24
N HIS A 294 -3.82 13.36 -18.11
CA HIS A 294 -3.99 13.47 -19.56
C HIS A 294 -5.46 13.43 -19.99
N ALA A 295 -6.25 12.52 -19.40
CA ALA A 295 -7.68 12.41 -19.72
C ALA A 295 -8.46 13.64 -19.27
N SER A 296 -8.17 14.18 -18.08
CA SER A 296 -8.84 15.36 -17.53
C SER A 296 -8.50 16.65 -18.28
N MET A 297 -7.29 16.75 -18.82
CA MET A 297 -6.88 17.89 -19.66
C MET A 297 -7.54 17.86 -21.04
N LYS A 298 -7.74 16.66 -21.63
CA LYS A 298 -8.43 16.51 -22.93
C LYS A 298 -9.93 16.74 -22.86
N SER A 299 -10.56 16.40 -21.74
CA SER A 299 -12.00 16.50 -21.55
C SER A 299 -12.34 16.98 -20.14
N PRO A 300 -12.13 18.29 -19.84
CA PRO A 300 -12.46 18.84 -18.54
C PRO A 300 -13.95 18.70 -18.24
N SER A 301 -14.33 18.07 -17.15
CA SER A 301 -15.73 17.83 -16.76
C SER A 301 -15.89 17.83 -15.26
N LEU A 302 -17.02 18.35 -14.78
CA LEU A 302 -17.40 18.30 -13.37
C LEU A 302 -17.61 16.88 -12.84
N SER A 303 -17.95 15.94 -13.73
CA SER A 303 -18.12 14.52 -13.38
C SER A 303 -16.80 13.74 -13.24
N PHE A 304 -15.66 14.41 -13.52
CA PHE A 304 -14.34 13.79 -13.43
C PHE A 304 -13.85 13.88 -11.98
N ASP A 305 -14.33 12.98 -11.11
CA ASP A 305 -13.93 12.89 -9.71
C ASP A 305 -12.93 11.73 -9.48
N ARG A 306 -12.52 11.51 -8.23
CA ARG A 306 -11.60 10.43 -7.84
C ARG A 306 -12.13 9.01 -8.15
N PHE A 307 -13.46 8.85 -8.28
CA PHE A 307 -14.13 7.57 -8.60
C PHE A 307 -14.46 7.43 -10.09
N HIS A 308 -14.02 8.36 -10.94
CA HIS A 308 -14.21 8.26 -12.37
C HIS A 308 -13.11 7.43 -13.02
N TYR A 309 -13.41 6.17 -13.35
CA TYR A 309 -12.44 5.21 -13.90
C TYR A 309 -12.57 5.01 -15.42
N ARG A 310 -13.49 5.72 -16.11
CA ARG A 310 -13.76 5.53 -17.55
C ARG A 310 -12.88 6.44 -18.41
N PHE A 311 -11.57 6.17 -18.40
CA PHE A 311 -10.63 6.85 -19.29
C PHE A 311 -9.56 5.86 -19.80
N ASN A 312 -8.83 6.27 -20.86
CA ASN A 312 -7.76 5.44 -21.41
C ASN A 312 -6.54 5.46 -20.49
N LYS A 313 -5.94 4.28 -20.22
CA LYS A 313 -4.88 4.08 -19.21
C LYS A 313 -3.66 3.39 -19.80
N PRO A 314 -2.99 3.94 -20.84
CA PRO A 314 -1.89 3.26 -21.50
C PRO A 314 -0.68 3.05 -20.59
N TYR A 315 -0.29 4.03 -19.77
CA TYR A 315 0.84 3.94 -18.86
C TYR A 315 0.58 2.97 -17.72
N PHE A 316 -0.61 3.04 -17.14
CA PHE A 316 -1.02 2.11 -16.10
C PHE A 316 -1.03 0.66 -16.59
N HIS A 317 -1.64 0.39 -17.76
CA HIS A 317 -1.70 -0.97 -18.29
C HIS A 317 -0.33 -1.53 -18.63
N ALA A 318 0.60 -0.70 -19.13
CA ALA A 318 1.97 -1.11 -19.39
C ALA A 318 2.72 -1.44 -18.08
N CYS A 319 2.61 -0.56 -17.07
CA CYS A 319 3.21 -0.79 -15.75
C CYS A 319 2.65 -2.05 -15.09
N PHE A 320 1.33 -2.22 -15.12
CA PHE A 320 0.65 -3.39 -14.57
C PHE A 320 1.06 -4.70 -15.28
N ALA A 321 1.17 -4.68 -16.61
CA ALA A 321 1.69 -5.82 -17.36
C ALA A 321 3.16 -6.10 -17.00
N GLY A 322 3.98 -5.06 -16.88
CA GLY A 322 5.36 -5.16 -16.39
C GLY A 322 5.44 -5.79 -14.99
N TYR A 323 4.55 -5.39 -14.08
CA TYR A 323 4.44 -5.98 -12.74
C TYR A 323 4.13 -7.48 -12.79
N VAL A 324 3.09 -7.87 -13.54
CA VAL A 324 2.68 -9.28 -13.68
C VAL A 324 3.79 -10.13 -14.29
N LEU A 325 4.45 -9.63 -15.34
CA LEU A 325 5.58 -10.33 -15.99
C LEU A 325 6.79 -10.44 -15.05
N GLY A 326 7.14 -9.38 -14.33
CA GLY A 326 8.22 -9.38 -13.35
C GLY A 326 7.96 -10.36 -12.20
N LEU A 327 6.73 -10.44 -11.71
CA LEU A 327 6.34 -11.37 -10.64
C LEU A 327 6.35 -12.82 -11.14
N MET A 328 5.85 -13.09 -12.36
CA MET A 328 5.97 -14.42 -13.00
C MET A 328 7.42 -14.84 -13.18
N MET A 329 8.29 -13.91 -13.60
CA MET A 329 9.73 -14.18 -13.75
C MET A 329 10.37 -14.51 -12.40
N THR A 330 10.05 -13.76 -11.34
CA THR A 330 10.52 -14.03 -9.97
C THR A 330 10.14 -15.45 -9.53
N MET A 331 8.86 -15.81 -9.69
CA MET A 331 8.36 -17.15 -9.32
C MET A 331 9.00 -18.26 -10.16
N GLY A 332 9.22 -18.01 -11.46
CA GLY A 332 9.89 -18.94 -12.36
C GLY A 332 11.35 -19.19 -11.96
N VAL A 333 12.10 -18.13 -11.67
CA VAL A 333 13.49 -18.22 -11.22
C VAL A 333 13.59 -18.91 -9.86
N MET A 334 12.70 -18.56 -8.91
CA MET A 334 12.61 -19.24 -7.61
C MET A 334 12.36 -20.74 -7.77
N HIS A 335 11.54 -21.14 -8.74
CA HIS A 335 11.23 -22.54 -9.01
C HIS A 335 12.43 -23.31 -9.59
N VAL A 336 13.18 -22.67 -10.51
CA VAL A 336 14.33 -23.30 -11.17
C VAL A 336 15.53 -23.44 -10.24
N PHE A 337 15.81 -22.40 -9.43
CA PHE A 337 16.99 -22.39 -8.56
C PHE A 337 16.72 -22.89 -7.14
N GLU A 338 15.46 -23.16 -6.78
CA GLU A 338 15.02 -23.60 -5.43
C GLU A 338 15.54 -22.74 -4.27
N THR A 339 15.91 -21.50 -4.57
CA THR A 339 16.44 -20.53 -3.59
C THR A 339 15.56 -19.29 -3.53
N GLY A 340 15.46 -18.69 -2.34
CA GLY A 340 14.77 -17.41 -2.18
C GLY A 340 15.46 -16.33 -3.01
N GLN A 341 14.72 -15.72 -3.92
CA GLN A 341 15.19 -14.65 -4.79
C GLN A 341 14.64 -13.30 -4.35
N PRO A 342 15.41 -12.22 -4.46
CA PRO A 342 14.89 -10.87 -4.24
C PRO A 342 13.89 -10.52 -5.34
N ALA A 343 12.63 -10.30 -4.96
CA ALA A 343 11.56 -10.07 -5.95
C ALA A 343 11.73 -8.74 -6.68
N LEU A 344 12.18 -7.70 -5.98
CA LEU A 344 12.42 -6.38 -6.56
C LEU A 344 13.52 -6.39 -7.64
N LEU A 345 14.37 -7.42 -7.67
CA LEU A 345 15.36 -7.63 -8.75
C LEU A 345 14.69 -7.69 -10.14
N TYR A 346 13.51 -8.26 -10.21
CA TYR A 346 12.75 -8.43 -11.46
C TYR A 346 11.65 -7.39 -11.60
N LEU A 347 10.97 -7.04 -10.49
CA LEU A 347 9.84 -6.12 -10.48
C LEU A 347 10.24 -4.68 -10.78
N SER A 348 11.36 -4.19 -10.19
CA SER A 348 11.80 -2.81 -10.38
C SER A 348 12.12 -2.48 -11.84
N PRO A 349 12.96 -3.27 -12.56
CA PRO A 349 13.22 -2.99 -13.97
C PRO A 349 11.98 -3.21 -14.83
N SER A 350 11.17 -4.25 -14.57
CA SER A 350 9.98 -4.53 -15.39
C SER A 350 8.96 -3.38 -15.34
N CYS A 351 8.66 -2.86 -14.15
CA CYS A 351 7.71 -1.74 -13.99
C CYS A 351 8.26 -0.44 -14.57
N SER A 352 9.52 -0.08 -14.26
CA SER A 352 10.11 1.18 -14.75
C SER A 352 10.30 1.16 -16.26
N LEU A 353 10.88 0.09 -16.83
CA LEU A 353 11.11 0.01 -18.27
C LEU A 353 9.81 0.00 -19.08
N SER A 354 8.74 -0.65 -18.58
CA SER A 354 7.45 -0.69 -19.28
C SER A 354 6.86 0.72 -19.45
N VAL A 355 6.90 1.55 -18.42
CA VAL A 355 6.42 2.96 -18.48
C VAL A 355 7.31 3.81 -19.40
N LEU A 356 8.63 3.67 -19.28
CA LEU A 356 9.58 4.40 -20.12
C LEU A 356 9.46 4.04 -21.61
N LEU A 357 9.21 2.76 -21.91
CA LEU A 357 8.96 2.30 -23.28
C LEU A 357 7.69 2.93 -23.87
N VAL A 358 6.61 3.02 -23.11
CA VAL A 358 5.37 3.68 -23.58
C VAL A 358 5.64 5.15 -23.84
N ALA A 359 6.35 5.86 -22.94
CA ALA A 359 6.69 7.26 -23.14
C ALA A 359 7.54 7.48 -24.40
N TRP A 360 8.49 6.58 -24.64
CA TRP A 360 9.33 6.64 -25.84
C TRP A 360 8.53 6.39 -27.11
N CYS A 361 7.69 5.35 -27.14
CA CYS A 361 6.84 5.01 -28.30
C CYS A 361 5.82 6.12 -28.63
N ARG A 362 5.34 6.83 -27.61
CA ARG A 362 4.38 7.93 -27.77
C ARG A 362 5.01 9.28 -28.01
N GLY A 363 6.33 9.41 -27.87
CA GLY A 363 7.05 10.68 -27.96
C GLY A 363 6.78 11.64 -26.81
N GLU A 364 6.22 11.16 -25.70
CA GLU A 364 5.82 11.94 -24.52
C GLU A 364 6.92 11.96 -23.42
N TRP A 365 8.16 11.70 -23.78
CA TRP A 365 9.30 11.57 -22.85
C TRP A 365 9.52 12.80 -21.97
N ASN A 366 9.54 13.98 -22.57
CA ASN A 366 9.77 15.23 -21.85
C ASN A 366 8.62 15.56 -20.91
N GLU A 367 7.40 15.26 -21.32
CA GLU A 367 6.19 15.48 -20.52
C GLU A 367 6.18 14.54 -19.30
N LEU A 368 6.46 13.24 -19.49
CA LEU A 368 6.59 12.28 -18.39
C LEU A 368 7.61 12.72 -17.34
N TRP A 369 8.78 13.22 -17.79
CA TRP A 369 9.88 13.58 -16.91
C TRP A 369 9.71 14.91 -16.18
N SER A 370 8.92 15.84 -16.74
CA SER A 370 8.63 17.15 -16.16
C SER A 370 7.35 17.19 -15.33
N TRP A 371 6.48 16.17 -15.49
CA TRP A 371 5.22 16.14 -14.79
C TRP A 371 5.41 15.92 -13.28
N VAL A 372 4.70 16.73 -12.49
CA VAL A 372 4.63 16.63 -11.04
C VAL A 372 3.20 16.23 -10.65
N ASN A 373 3.08 15.22 -9.82
CA ASN A 373 1.80 14.74 -9.34
C ASN A 373 1.17 15.76 -8.37
N PRO A 374 0.01 16.33 -8.69
CA PRO A 374 -0.62 17.34 -7.84
C PRO A 374 -1.00 16.81 -6.45
N ALA A 375 -1.27 15.51 -6.34
CA ALA A 375 -1.65 14.87 -5.07
C ALA A 375 -0.50 14.80 -4.06
N SER A 376 0.74 14.95 -4.50
CA SER A 376 1.91 14.95 -3.61
C SER A 376 2.25 16.33 -3.02
N GLN A 377 1.63 17.40 -3.53
CA GLN A 377 1.88 18.75 -3.06
C GLN A 377 1.03 18.99 -1.79
N GLU A 378 1.67 19.37 -0.70
CA GLU A 378 0.93 19.83 0.48
C GLU A 378 0.01 21.00 0.09
N PRO A 379 -1.26 21.02 0.56
CA PRO A 379 -2.12 22.17 0.34
C PRO A 379 -1.40 23.41 0.86
N GLU A 380 -1.20 24.43 0.01
CA GLU A 380 -0.66 25.71 0.44
C GLU A 380 -1.40 26.18 1.68
N LYS A 381 -0.70 26.27 2.81
CA LYS A 381 -1.28 26.86 4.03
C LYS A 381 -1.78 28.24 3.64
N PRO A 382 -3.06 28.58 3.91
CA PRO A 382 -3.56 29.91 3.60
C PRO A 382 -2.61 30.92 4.24
N VAL A 383 -2.01 31.79 3.42
CA VAL A 383 -1.12 32.85 3.88
C VAL A 383 -1.86 33.59 4.97
N SER A 384 -1.39 33.45 6.22
CA SER A 384 -2.01 34.09 7.36
C SER A 384 -2.06 35.59 7.06
N SER A 385 -3.24 36.17 7.15
CA SER A 385 -3.54 37.59 6.87
C SER A 385 -2.69 38.58 7.71
N GLU A 386 -1.80 38.09 8.56
CA GLU A 386 -0.83 38.90 9.31
C GLU A 386 0.41 39.32 8.50
N ALA A 387 0.73 38.64 7.38
CA ALA A 387 1.88 39.03 6.56
C ALA A 387 1.58 40.25 5.66
N VAL A 388 0.31 40.55 5.38
CA VAL A 388 -0.11 41.69 4.55
C VAL A 388 -0.13 43.01 5.35
N LYS A 389 -0.22 42.97 6.69
CA LYS A 389 -0.24 44.17 7.53
C LYS A 389 1.12 44.74 7.95
N LYS A 390 2.22 44.20 7.44
CA LYS A 390 3.58 44.71 7.69
C LYS A 390 4.22 45.40 6.49
N GLN A 391 3.47 45.66 5.42
CA GLN A 391 3.95 46.42 4.24
C GLN A 391 3.19 47.73 3.98
N ASP A 392 2.33 48.18 4.91
CA ASP A 392 1.78 49.53 4.90
C ASP A 392 2.36 50.36 6.04
#